data_1793cd2c61ca18756887458b71e14318
#
_entry.id   1793cd2c61ca18756887458b71e14318
#
_cell.length_a   1.000
_cell.length_b   1.000
_cell.length_c   1.000
_cell.angle_alpha   90.00
_cell.angle_beta   90.00
_cell.angle_gamma   90.00
#
_symmetry.space_group_name_H-M   'P 1'
#
loop_
_entity.id
_entity.type
_entity.pdbx_description
1 polymer ?
#
loop_
_entity_poly.entity_id
_entity_poly.type
_entity_poly.pdbx_seq_one_letter_code
_entity_poly.pdbx_strand_id
1 'polypeptide(L)'
;MEHPVLVSASNSFKSMAEKRVSVSENSSSVGPEISKCVYIFQREFATVDPALVDLVGTDEATTCVGIAIRNCKTGMIAVAHMDSPNVVDTGLSQMLSLVADHESDALLDHSYLAIRSRTKLEGYSYPLCVKIIETLMNRKEKFQIQTLHVLGHNTKWDSEGIAYPIFHGFVMETSTGSITPASFDGTSRCPDEIVRRIRVTAAFEDPSWTGKLLDTYDTRTDHFVIAPCVWTIRQKHIALTLQNLSDTEILLACSSSPYAEVPDFVDNEKRKWDYLIRHPNWRETFPSKQPRVFLRTADGTWIKQ
;
A
#
# COMPACT_ATOMS: atom_id res chain seq x y z
N MET A 1 22.55 8.44 2.73
CA MET A 1 21.83 7.44 3.57
C MET A 1 22.77 6.65 4.51
N GLU A 2 23.89 7.24 4.84
CA GLU A 2 24.94 6.58 5.67
C GLU A 2 24.92 7.06 7.12
N HIS A 3 23.83 7.68 7.58
CA HIS A 3 23.74 8.13 8.97
C HIS A 3 23.70 6.90 9.90
N PRO A 4 24.61 6.77 10.89
CA PRO A 4 24.75 5.54 11.68
C PRO A 4 23.45 5.06 12.35
N VAL A 5 22.61 6.00 12.84
CA VAL A 5 21.32 5.68 13.47
C VAL A 5 20.37 5.04 12.47
N LEU A 6 20.27 5.57 11.24
CA LEU A 6 19.39 5.02 10.20
C LEU A 6 19.89 3.68 9.69
N VAL A 7 21.21 3.50 9.59
CA VAL A 7 21.81 2.20 9.23
C VAL A 7 21.51 1.17 10.32
N SER A 8 21.66 1.52 11.59
CA SER A 8 21.32 0.63 12.71
C SER A 8 19.85 0.24 12.72
N ALA A 9 18.94 1.21 12.54
CA ALA A 9 17.51 0.96 12.49
C ALA A 9 17.12 0.08 11.28
N SER A 10 17.73 0.32 10.12
CA SER A 10 17.53 -0.52 8.93
C SER A 10 18.02 -1.96 9.15
N ASN A 11 19.18 -2.14 9.79
CA ASN A 11 19.69 -3.47 10.12
C ASN A 11 18.81 -4.19 11.15
N SER A 12 18.29 -3.47 12.14
CA SER A 12 17.31 -4.01 13.09
C SER A 12 16.05 -4.48 12.37
N PHE A 13 15.49 -3.68 11.48
CA PHE A 13 14.31 -4.05 10.68
C PHE A 13 14.59 -5.27 9.78
N LYS A 14 15.77 -5.32 9.15
CA LYS A 14 16.20 -6.44 8.30
C LYS A 14 16.33 -7.76 9.07
N SER A 15 16.65 -7.71 10.36
CA SER A 15 16.78 -8.91 11.20
C SER A 15 15.47 -9.45 11.75
N MET A 16 14.37 -8.72 11.58
CA MET A 16 13.04 -9.17 12.01
C MET A 16 12.52 -10.29 11.11
N ALA A 17 11.78 -11.23 11.69
CA ALA A 17 11.03 -12.21 10.91
C ALA A 17 9.85 -11.53 10.21
N GLU A 18 9.63 -11.86 8.95
CA GLU A 18 8.47 -11.39 8.21
C GLU A 18 7.17 -11.98 8.81
N LYS A 19 6.23 -11.11 9.15
CA LYS A 19 4.91 -11.49 9.68
C LYS A 19 3.96 -11.75 8.53
N ARG A 20 3.30 -12.91 8.50
CA ARG A 20 2.16 -13.15 7.61
C ARG A 20 0.89 -12.67 8.29
N VAL A 21 0.20 -11.70 7.67
CA VAL A 21 -1.07 -11.16 8.15
C VAL A 21 -2.21 -11.89 7.45
N SER A 22 -3.12 -12.46 8.25
CA SER A 22 -4.32 -13.19 7.80
C SER A 22 -5.48 -12.86 8.72
N VAL A 23 -6.67 -12.67 8.16
CA VAL A 23 -7.94 -12.45 8.88
C VAL A 23 -8.82 -13.71 8.80
N SER A 24 -8.26 -14.90 8.68
CA SER A 24 -9.02 -16.14 8.52
C SER A 24 -9.69 -16.61 9.82
N GLU A 25 -10.93 -17.06 9.70
CA GLU A 25 -11.84 -17.53 10.78
C GLU A 25 -11.43 -18.85 11.46
N ASN A 26 -10.29 -19.46 11.13
CA ASN A 26 -9.95 -20.81 11.58
C ASN A 26 -8.92 -20.82 12.72
N SER A 27 -9.30 -20.32 13.89
CA SER A 27 -8.69 -20.79 15.12
C SER A 27 -9.77 -21.24 16.11
N SER A 28 -10.11 -22.51 16.06
CA SER A 28 -10.89 -23.24 17.07
C SER A 28 -10.10 -23.42 18.37
N SER A 29 -9.57 -22.37 18.92
CA SER A 29 -8.99 -22.30 20.26
C SER A 29 -9.30 -20.96 20.85
N VAL A 30 -9.76 -20.96 22.09
CA VAL A 30 -9.93 -19.79 22.96
C VAL A 30 -8.64 -18.96 22.91
N GLY A 31 -8.60 -17.91 22.07
CA GLY A 31 -7.41 -17.11 21.81
C GLY A 31 -7.75 -15.88 20.98
N PRO A 32 -6.81 -14.99 20.73
CA PRO A 32 -6.94 -13.56 20.82
C PRO A 32 -7.98 -12.96 19.86
N GLU A 33 -8.53 -11.86 20.32
CA GLU A 33 -9.39 -10.94 19.57
C GLU A 33 -8.93 -10.79 18.12
N ILE A 34 -9.86 -10.92 17.14
CA ILE A 34 -9.55 -10.79 15.72
C ILE A 34 -9.07 -9.37 15.46
N SER A 35 -7.81 -9.25 15.06
CA SER A 35 -7.18 -7.93 14.82
C SER A 35 -7.88 -7.20 13.68
N LYS A 36 -8.36 -5.98 13.96
CA LYS A 36 -8.94 -5.09 12.96
C LYS A 36 -7.85 -4.53 12.07
N CYS A 37 -7.77 -5.02 10.84
CA CYS A 37 -6.73 -4.67 9.88
C CYS A 37 -7.26 -3.71 8.81
N VAL A 38 -6.40 -2.75 8.40
CA VAL A 38 -6.59 -1.91 7.20
C VAL A 38 -5.41 -2.13 6.26
N TYR A 39 -5.69 -2.72 5.10
CA TYR A 39 -4.69 -2.97 4.07
C TYR A 39 -4.73 -1.90 2.97
N ILE A 40 -3.55 -1.46 2.51
CA ILE A 40 -3.37 -0.41 1.50
C ILE A 40 -2.73 -1.01 0.24
N PHE A 41 -3.43 -0.88 -0.90
CA PHE A 41 -2.87 -1.24 -2.22
C PHE A 41 -1.97 -0.14 -2.78
N GLN A 42 -1.28 -0.47 -3.86
CA GLN A 42 -0.53 0.49 -4.68
C GLN A 42 -1.37 1.75 -4.94
N ARG A 43 -0.74 2.92 -4.81
CA ARG A 43 -1.34 4.25 -4.98
C ARG A 43 -2.46 4.61 -4.00
N GLU A 44 -2.76 3.77 -3.04
CA GLU A 44 -3.73 4.08 -1.98
C GLU A 44 -3.05 4.67 -0.74
N PHE A 45 -3.86 5.33 0.08
CA PHE A 45 -3.49 5.70 1.44
C PHE A 45 -4.69 5.54 2.38
N ALA A 46 -4.40 5.41 3.66
CA ALA A 46 -5.38 5.55 4.73
C ALA A 46 -4.75 6.24 5.93
N THR A 47 -5.57 7.03 6.64
CA THR A 47 -5.26 7.46 8.00
C THR A 47 -6.13 6.65 8.95
N VAL A 48 -5.57 6.13 10.03
CA VAL A 48 -6.25 5.26 10.98
C VAL A 48 -6.12 5.80 12.40
N ASP A 49 -7.20 5.60 13.19
CA ASP A 49 -7.23 5.86 14.61
C ASP A 49 -6.89 4.56 15.37
N PRO A 50 -5.89 4.57 16.27
CA PRO A 50 -5.57 3.40 17.09
C PRO A 50 -6.73 2.89 17.96
N ALA A 51 -7.76 3.69 18.21
CA ALA A 51 -8.96 3.25 18.90
C ALA A 51 -9.87 2.37 18.03
N LEU A 52 -9.74 2.41 16.71
CA LEU A 52 -10.60 1.73 15.74
C LEU A 52 -9.87 0.60 14.98
N VAL A 53 -8.56 0.69 14.82
CA VAL A 53 -7.76 -0.19 13.96
C VAL A 53 -6.55 -0.69 14.74
N ASP A 54 -6.31 -1.99 14.73
CA ASP A 54 -5.17 -2.61 15.42
C ASP A 54 -3.93 -2.69 14.51
N LEU A 55 -4.14 -2.97 13.23
CA LEU A 55 -3.08 -3.17 12.24
C LEU A 55 -3.36 -2.36 10.98
N VAL A 56 -2.34 -1.69 10.47
CA VAL A 56 -2.38 -1.04 9.15
C VAL A 56 -1.10 -1.34 8.39
N GLY A 57 -1.20 -1.61 7.08
CA GLY A 57 -0.01 -1.93 6.30
C GLY A 57 -0.25 -2.12 4.82
N THR A 58 0.82 -2.50 4.14
CA THR A 58 0.87 -2.72 2.69
C THR A 58 1.94 -3.74 2.35
N ASP A 59 1.77 -4.43 1.23
CA ASP A 59 2.82 -5.27 0.63
C ASP A 59 2.82 -5.15 -0.91
N GLU A 60 3.35 -6.14 -1.60
CA GLU A 60 3.49 -6.19 -3.07
C GLU A 60 4.34 -5.04 -3.66
N ALA A 61 5.09 -4.32 -2.83
CA ALA A 61 5.93 -3.25 -3.33
C ALA A 61 7.20 -3.80 -3.97
N THR A 62 7.35 -3.60 -5.27
CA THR A 62 8.54 -3.97 -6.04
C THR A 62 9.41 -2.77 -6.42
N THR A 63 8.85 -1.71 -6.95
CA THR A 63 9.50 -0.43 -7.26
C THR A 63 8.87 0.76 -6.53
N CYS A 64 7.79 0.51 -5.83
CA CYS A 64 7.04 1.47 -5.03
C CYS A 64 7.69 1.72 -3.67
N VAL A 65 7.18 2.70 -2.93
CA VAL A 65 7.60 3.01 -1.56
C VAL A 65 6.38 3.04 -0.64
N GLY A 66 6.35 2.15 0.36
CA GLY A 66 5.43 2.27 1.47
C GLY A 66 5.96 3.30 2.47
N ILE A 67 5.09 4.16 2.95
CA ILE A 67 5.41 5.17 3.95
C ILE A 67 4.37 5.13 5.07
N ALA A 68 4.82 5.18 6.31
CA ALA A 68 3.96 5.34 7.47
C ALA A 68 4.39 6.59 8.25
N ILE A 69 3.42 7.39 8.67
CA ILE A 69 3.61 8.61 9.47
C ILE A 69 2.69 8.49 10.69
N ARG A 70 3.25 8.63 11.88
CA ARG A 70 2.51 8.60 13.16
C ARG A 70 2.61 9.95 13.86
N ASN A 71 1.51 10.43 14.39
CA ASN A 71 1.51 11.54 15.33
C ASN A 71 1.72 10.99 16.76
N CYS A 72 2.80 11.39 17.41
CA CYS A 72 3.15 10.91 18.75
C CYS A 72 2.19 11.37 19.85
N LYS A 73 1.45 12.46 19.65
CA LYS A 73 0.50 12.99 20.64
C LYS A 73 -0.86 12.30 20.54
N THR A 74 -1.39 12.20 19.32
CA THR A 74 -2.74 11.64 19.09
C THR A 74 -2.70 10.13 18.85
N GLY A 75 -1.56 9.58 18.46
CA GLY A 75 -1.43 8.20 18.01
C GLY A 75 -1.93 7.95 16.60
N MET A 76 -2.56 8.92 15.93
CA MET A 76 -3.04 8.80 14.56
C MET A 76 -1.93 8.38 13.60
N ILE A 77 -2.23 7.48 12.70
CA ILE A 77 -1.27 6.91 11.74
C ILE A 77 -1.80 7.05 10.33
N ALA A 78 -0.97 7.57 9.42
CA ALA A 78 -1.23 7.49 7.99
C ALA A 78 -0.25 6.53 7.32
N VAL A 79 -0.76 5.64 6.48
CA VAL A 79 0.03 4.72 5.66
C VAL A 79 -0.32 4.94 4.20
N ALA A 80 0.69 4.96 3.34
CA ALA A 80 0.51 5.05 1.89
C ALA A 80 1.46 4.11 1.15
N HIS A 81 1.04 3.70 -0.05
CA HIS A 81 1.84 2.95 -1.01
C HIS A 81 2.07 3.81 -2.25
N MET A 82 3.18 4.55 -2.27
CA MET A 82 3.51 5.50 -3.34
C MET A 82 4.18 4.78 -4.51
N ASP A 83 3.70 5.04 -5.71
CA ASP A 83 4.13 4.37 -6.95
C ASP A 83 4.97 5.26 -7.87
N SER A 84 4.99 6.57 -7.66
CA SER A 84 5.74 7.50 -8.50
C SER A 84 6.09 8.80 -7.77
N PRO A 85 7.14 9.53 -8.20
CA PRO A 85 7.46 10.85 -7.65
C PRO A 85 6.33 11.87 -7.77
N ASN A 86 5.47 11.72 -8.77
CA ASN A 86 4.40 12.68 -9.06
C ASN A 86 3.31 12.72 -7.98
N VAL A 87 3.13 11.63 -7.21
CA VAL A 87 2.10 11.57 -6.16
C VAL A 87 2.60 12.09 -4.81
N VAL A 88 3.90 12.37 -4.65
CA VAL A 88 4.52 12.63 -3.35
C VAL A 88 4.00 13.90 -2.70
N ASP A 89 4.03 15.04 -3.40
CA ASP A 89 3.69 16.34 -2.79
C ASP A 89 2.23 16.39 -2.31
N THR A 90 1.31 15.99 -3.19
CA THR A 90 -0.12 15.95 -2.84
C THR A 90 -0.41 14.79 -1.88
N GLY A 91 0.20 13.62 -2.11
CA GLY A 91 0.00 12.44 -1.27
C GLY A 91 0.43 12.66 0.18
N LEU A 92 1.59 13.27 0.41
CA LEU A 92 2.01 13.66 1.77
C LEU A 92 1.03 14.67 2.38
N SER A 93 0.51 15.62 1.61
CA SER A 93 -0.51 16.55 2.11
C SER A 93 -1.82 15.86 2.47
N GLN A 94 -2.24 14.87 1.67
CA GLN A 94 -3.41 14.03 1.97
C GLN A 94 -3.20 13.22 3.27
N MET A 95 -2.05 12.55 3.41
CA MET A 95 -1.72 11.78 4.61
C MET A 95 -1.72 12.64 5.88
N LEU A 96 -1.17 13.85 5.78
CA LEU A 96 -1.02 14.74 6.93
C LEU A 96 -2.30 15.46 7.31
N SER A 97 -3.29 15.55 6.43
CA SER A 97 -4.53 16.30 6.66
C SER A 97 -5.32 15.86 7.88
N LEU A 98 -5.20 14.61 8.31
CA LEU A 98 -5.86 14.05 9.50
C LEU A 98 -4.88 13.68 10.61
N VAL A 99 -3.59 13.61 10.30
CA VAL A 99 -2.54 13.24 11.27
C VAL A 99 -1.97 14.47 11.96
N ALA A 100 -1.83 15.60 11.23
CA ALA A 100 -1.32 16.84 11.79
C ALA A 100 -2.42 17.57 12.57
N ASP A 101 -2.14 17.83 13.85
CA ASP A 101 -2.99 18.71 14.67
C ASP A 101 -2.70 20.17 14.31
N HIS A 102 -3.74 20.91 13.91
CA HIS A 102 -3.61 22.29 13.45
C HIS A 102 -3.16 23.29 14.52
N GLU A 103 -3.16 22.91 15.80
CA GLU A 103 -2.87 23.80 16.93
C GLU A 103 -1.48 23.61 17.56
N SER A 104 -0.68 22.68 17.11
CA SER A 104 0.63 22.46 17.72
C SER A 104 1.72 22.24 16.69
N ASP A 105 2.94 22.75 16.97
CA ASP A 105 4.21 22.29 16.39
C ASP A 105 4.36 20.78 16.64
N ALA A 106 3.57 19.98 15.97
CA ALA A 106 3.52 18.55 16.16
C ALA A 106 4.85 17.95 15.70
N LEU A 107 5.62 17.49 16.67
CA LEU A 107 6.64 16.48 16.42
C LEU A 107 5.92 15.26 15.83
N LEU A 108 5.96 15.12 14.52
CA LEU A 108 5.53 13.88 13.87
C LEU A 108 6.66 12.88 14.08
N ASP A 109 6.53 12.14 15.16
CA ASP A 109 7.42 11.06 15.54
C ASP A 109 7.08 9.84 14.68
N HIS A 110 8.10 9.17 14.12
CA HIS A 110 8.00 7.93 13.35
C HIS A 110 7.55 8.07 11.88
N SER A 111 8.42 8.57 11.01
CA SER A 111 8.31 8.30 9.58
C SER A 111 9.07 7.00 9.26
N TYR A 112 8.32 5.94 8.97
CA TYR A 112 8.90 4.69 8.50
C TYR A 112 8.90 4.70 6.96
N LEU A 113 10.08 4.74 6.36
CA LEU A 113 10.24 4.46 4.93
C LEU A 113 10.76 3.04 4.78
N ALA A 114 9.85 2.12 4.52
CA ALA A 114 10.23 0.78 4.10
C ALA A 114 10.01 0.70 2.61
N ILE A 115 11.05 0.34 1.84
CA ILE A 115 10.90 -0.35 0.57
C ILE A 115 11.97 -0.03 -0.47
N ARG A 116 12.03 -0.86 -1.40
CA ARG A 116 12.85 -1.41 -2.42
C ARG A 116 13.52 -0.46 -3.43
N SER A 117 14.67 -0.90 -3.91
CA SER A 117 15.25 -0.46 -5.17
C SER A 117 15.86 -1.59 -5.98
N ARG A 118 15.69 -1.50 -7.28
CA ARG A 118 16.51 -2.18 -8.25
C ARG A 118 17.76 -1.33 -8.47
N THR A 119 18.93 -1.85 -8.17
CA THR A 119 20.18 -1.12 -8.38
C THR A 119 20.69 -1.25 -9.82
N LYS A 120 20.18 -0.44 -10.68
CA LYS A 120 21.05 0.44 -11.50
C LYS A 120 20.82 1.82 -10.93
N LEU A 121 21.84 2.65 -10.86
CA LEU A 121 21.84 4.02 -10.31
C LEU A 121 20.70 4.94 -10.80
N GLU A 122 19.81 4.46 -11.66
CA GLU A 122 18.70 5.14 -12.33
C GLU A 122 17.34 4.40 -12.20
N GLY A 123 17.20 3.46 -11.25
CA GLY A 123 15.93 2.72 -11.07
C GLY A 123 14.81 3.62 -10.55
N TYR A 124 13.56 3.27 -10.90
CA TYR A 124 12.33 4.03 -10.57
C TYR A 124 12.16 4.36 -9.08
N SER A 125 12.68 3.55 -8.16
CA SER A 125 12.57 3.79 -6.71
C SER A 125 13.49 4.89 -6.21
N TYR A 126 14.64 5.13 -6.83
CA TYR A 126 15.59 6.17 -6.38
C TYR A 126 14.99 7.57 -6.51
N PRO A 127 14.45 8.00 -7.65
CA PRO A 127 13.77 9.29 -7.77
C PRO A 127 12.59 9.44 -6.80
N LEU A 128 11.84 8.37 -6.56
CA LEU A 128 10.73 8.38 -5.60
C LEU A 128 11.22 8.60 -4.17
N CYS A 129 12.24 7.86 -3.72
CA CYS A 129 12.84 8.03 -2.40
C CYS A 129 13.41 9.43 -2.19
N VAL A 130 14.14 9.96 -3.18
CA VAL A 130 14.70 11.31 -3.15
C VAL A 130 13.57 12.33 -3.01
N LYS A 131 12.54 12.23 -3.86
CA LYS A 131 11.40 13.15 -3.84
C LYS A 131 10.66 13.12 -2.50
N ILE A 132 10.47 11.95 -1.89
CA ILE A 132 9.85 11.83 -0.56
C ILE A 132 10.68 12.56 0.49
N ILE A 133 12.00 12.31 0.54
CA ILE A 133 12.89 12.94 1.52
C ILE A 133 12.93 14.45 1.33
N GLU A 134 13.12 14.93 0.11
CA GLU A 134 13.12 16.36 -0.20
C GLU A 134 11.80 17.04 0.19
N THR A 135 10.66 16.40 -0.11
CA THR A 135 9.36 16.94 0.26
C THR A 135 9.19 17.01 1.77
N LEU A 136 9.57 15.96 2.52
CA LEU A 136 9.53 15.96 3.99
C LEU A 136 10.43 17.07 4.58
N MET A 137 11.64 17.25 4.04
CA MET A 137 12.58 18.29 4.50
C MET A 137 12.08 19.73 4.24
N ASN A 138 11.31 19.93 3.19
CA ASN A 138 10.78 21.25 2.80
C ASN A 138 9.45 21.60 3.47
N ARG A 139 8.87 20.71 4.30
CA ARG A 139 7.63 20.97 5.01
C ARG A 139 7.86 21.75 6.31
N LYS A 140 6.79 22.35 6.81
CA LYS A 140 6.79 23.06 8.11
C LYS A 140 6.75 22.08 9.28
N GLU A 141 6.12 20.92 9.08
CA GLU A 141 6.02 19.88 10.07
C GLU A 141 7.42 19.27 10.34
N LYS A 142 7.70 18.94 11.58
CA LYS A 142 8.98 18.31 11.97
C LYS A 142 8.80 16.81 11.98
N PHE A 143 9.65 16.11 11.23
CA PHE A 143 9.65 14.65 11.14
C PHE A 143 10.89 14.08 11.82
N GLN A 144 10.68 13.04 12.61
CA GLN A 144 11.76 12.19 13.11
C GLN A 144 11.73 10.88 12.32
N ILE A 145 12.76 10.61 11.53
CA ILE A 145 12.87 9.36 10.78
C ILE A 145 13.36 8.27 11.72
N GLN A 146 12.53 7.28 12.01
CA GLN A 146 12.84 6.15 12.87
C GLN A 146 13.48 5.00 12.10
N THR A 147 12.98 4.73 10.90
CA THR A 147 13.46 3.65 10.04
C THR A 147 13.46 4.09 8.58
N LEU A 148 14.56 3.81 7.90
CA LEU A 148 14.73 4.04 6.47
C LEU A 148 15.28 2.77 5.83
N HIS A 149 14.38 1.86 5.45
CA HIS A 149 14.72 0.56 4.87
C HIS A 149 14.37 0.53 3.38
N VAL A 150 15.16 1.22 2.56
CA VAL A 150 14.93 1.45 1.13
C VAL A 150 16.20 1.23 0.33
N LEU A 151 16.05 1.12 -0.98
CA LEU A 151 17.18 1.02 -1.92
C LEU A 151 18.10 -0.16 -1.55
N GLY A 152 19.40 0.04 -1.54
CA GLY A 152 20.37 -0.99 -1.20
C GLY A 152 20.14 -1.69 0.16
N HIS A 153 19.48 -1.02 1.12
CA HIS A 153 19.16 -1.64 2.42
C HIS A 153 18.10 -2.74 2.32
N ASN A 154 17.16 -2.62 1.35
CA ASN A 154 16.12 -3.64 1.09
C ASN A 154 16.39 -4.47 -0.17
N THR A 155 17.63 -4.61 -0.60
CA THR A 155 17.99 -5.34 -1.82
C THR A 155 18.88 -6.52 -1.48
N LYS A 156 18.55 -7.69 -2.01
CA LYS A 156 19.41 -8.87 -2.10
C LYS A 156 19.63 -9.23 -3.58
N TRP A 157 20.72 -9.92 -3.87
CA TRP A 157 21.09 -10.35 -5.21
C TRP A 157 21.14 -11.88 -5.25
N ASP A 158 20.71 -12.46 -6.34
CA ASP A 158 20.93 -13.89 -6.60
C ASP A 158 22.30 -14.14 -7.26
N SER A 159 22.56 -15.43 -7.58
CA SER A 159 23.79 -15.86 -8.24
C SER A 159 23.94 -15.33 -9.68
N GLU A 160 22.85 -14.90 -10.31
CA GLU A 160 22.81 -14.36 -11.68
C GLU A 160 22.92 -12.83 -11.69
N GLY A 161 23.02 -12.18 -10.52
CA GLY A 161 23.09 -10.75 -10.37
C GLY A 161 21.73 -10.05 -10.54
N ILE A 162 20.63 -10.78 -10.36
CA ILE A 162 19.28 -10.22 -10.38
C ILE A 162 18.94 -9.69 -8.98
N ALA A 163 18.44 -8.48 -8.90
CA ALA A 163 18.08 -7.82 -7.65
C ALA A 163 16.65 -8.18 -7.22
N TYR A 164 16.50 -8.55 -5.95
CA TYR A 164 15.22 -8.84 -5.31
C TYR A 164 15.03 -7.98 -4.07
N PRO A 165 13.79 -7.62 -3.68
CA PRO A 165 13.55 -7.05 -2.35
C PRO A 165 13.82 -8.12 -1.27
N ILE A 166 14.30 -7.65 -0.13
CA ILE A 166 14.34 -8.49 1.08
C ILE A 166 12.93 -8.68 1.60
N PHE A 167 12.17 -7.57 1.70
CA PHE A 167 10.75 -7.56 2.06
C PHE A 167 9.94 -6.78 1.02
N HIS A 168 8.70 -7.21 0.79
CA HIS A 168 7.76 -6.55 -0.12
C HIS A 168 6.81 -5.59 0.59
N GLY A 169 6.76 -5.61 1.92
CA GLY A 169 5.82 -4.83 2.68
C GLY A 169 6.10 -4.79 4.17
N PHE A 170 5.21 -4.11 4.87
CA PHE A 170 5.25 -3.99 6.31
C PHE A 170 3.84 -3.90 6.90
N VAL A 171 3.72 -4.21 8.19
CA VAL A 171 2.56 -3.92 9.00
C VAL A 171 2.97 -3.08 10.20
N MET A 172 2.15 -2.11 10.56
CA MET A 172 2.28 -1.29 11.75
C MET A 172 1.19 -1.64 12.75
N GLU A 173 1.58 -1.92 13.97
CA GLU A 173 0.67 -2.05 15.10
C GLU A 173 0.33 -0.65 15.60
N THR A 174 -0.94 -0.30 15.62
CA THR A 174 -1.37 1.09 15.82
C THR A 174 -1.22 1.54 17.27
N SER A 175 -1.45 0.64 18.23
CA SER A 175 -1.35 0.92 19.66
C SER A 175 0.05 1.32 20.08
N THR A 176 1.06 0.60 19.60
CA THR A 176 2.48 0.80 19.96
C THR A 176 3.22 1.68 18.97
N GLY A 177 2.77 1.73 17.71
CA GLY A 177 3.53 2.29 16.58
C GLY A 177 4.67 1.39 16.12
N SER A 178 4.73 0.14 16.59
CA SER A 178 5.73 -0.83 16.16
C SER A 178 5.50 -1.24 14.71
N ILE A 179 6.59 -1.32 13.94
CA ILE A 179 6.57 -1.72 12.53
C ILE A 179 7.37 -3.00 12.34
N THR A 180 6.82 -3.94 11.57
CA THR A 180 7.47 -5.20 11.22
C THR A 180 7.35 -5.49 9.73
N PRO A 181 8.33 -6.15 9.10
CA PRO A 181 8.17 -6.67 7.75
C PRO A 181 6.95 -7.57 7.69
N ALA A 182 6.14 -7.45 6.63
CA ALA A 182 4.94 -8.26 6.51
C ALA A 182 4.55 -8.57 5.07
N SER A 183 3.86 -9.70 4.92
CA SER A 183 3.08 -10.08 3.74
C SER A 183 1.63 -10.30 4.15
N PHE A 184 0.70 -10.05 3.22
CA PHE A 184 -0.74 -10.12 3.44
C PHE A 184 -1.33 -11.19 2.52
N ASP A 185 -2.26 -11.98 3.02
CA ASP A 185 -3.01 -12.92 2.20
C ASP A 185 -4.32 -12.29 1.66
N GLY A 186 -5.04 -13.03 0.79
CA GLY A 186 -6.27 -12.52 0.19
C GLY A 186 -7.36 -12.18 1.20
N THR A 187 -7.34 -12.77 2.42
CA THR A 187 -8.34 -12.48 3.45
C THR A 187 -8.09 -11.13 4.13
N SER A 188 -6.83 -10.76 4.27
CA SER A 188 -6.41 -9.49 4.89
C SER A 188 -6.41 -8.31 3.92
N ARG A 189 -6.46 -8.55 2.60
CA ARG A 189 -6.55 -7.51 1.56
C ARG A 189 -7.98 -7.00 1.30
N CYS A 190 -8.97 -7.51 2.04
CA CYS A 190 -10.37 -7.06 1.98
C CYS A 190 -10.52 -5.58 2.45
N PRO A 191 -11.62 -4.91 2.07
CA PRO A 191 -12.68 -5.37 1.17
C PRO A 191 -12.37 -5.13 -0.30
N ASP A 192 -13.12 -5.82 -1.18
CA ASP A 192 -13.24 -5.51 -2.62
C ASP A 192 -11.91 -5.45 -3.37
N GLU A 193 -11.00 -6.37 -3.03
CA GLU A 193 -9.63 -6.43 -3.56
C GLU A 193 -9.58 -6.17 -5.08
N ILE A 194 -10.39 -6.88 -5.85
CA ILE A 194 -10.34 -6.82 -7.32
C ILE A 194 -10.74 -5.44 -7.84
N VAL A 195 -11.80 -4.84 -7.31
CA VAL A 195 -12.23 -3.50 -7.73
C VAL A 195 -11.19 -2.44 -7.35
N ARG A 196 -10.54 -2.56 -6.19
CA ARG A 196 -9.45 -1.69 -5.77
C ARG A 196 -8.24 -1.80 -6.70
N ARG A 197 -7.85 -3.02 -7.13
CA ARG A 197 -6.79 -3.24 -8.14
C ARG A 197 -7.14 -2.63 -9.49
N ILE A 198 -8.40 -2.77 -9.96
CA ILE A 198 -8.88 -2.13 -11.19
C ILE A 198 -8.83 -0.60 -11.05
N ARG A 199 -9.22 -0.07 -9.88
CA ARG A 199 -9.18 1.37 -9.61
C ARG A 199 -7.76 1.94 -9.72
N VAL A 200 -6.74 1.23 -9.23
CA VAL A 200 -5.34 1.63 -9.42
C VAL A 200 -5.01 1.79 -10.90
N THR A 201 -5.33 0.78 -11.72
CA THR A 201 -5.09 0.83 -13.17
C THR A 201 -5.87 1.98 -13.83
N ALA A 202 -7.15 2.14 -13.49
CA ALA A 202 -8.00 3.21 -14.03
C ALA A 202 -7.51 4.62 -13.65
N ALA A 203 -6.93 4.78 -12.46
CA ALA A 203 -6.41 6.06 -11.99
C ALA A 203 -5.21 6.59 -12.80
N PHE A 204 -4.47 5.74 -13.49
CA PHE A 204 -3.41 6.18 -14.41
C PHE A 204 -3.96 6.84 -15.67
N GLU A 205 -5.18 6.49 -16.09
CA GLU A 205 -5.83 7.03 -17.28
C GLU A 205 -6.76 8.21 -16.96
N ASP A 206 -7.09 8.44 -15.69
CA ASP A 206 -8.02 9.50 -15.25
C ASP A 206 -7.28 10.75 -14.75
N PRO A 207 -7.39 11.89 -15.47
CA PRO A 207 -6.72 13.14 -15.08
C PRO A 207 -7.11 13.66 -13.68
N SER A 208 -8.28 13.31 -13.17
CA SER A 208 -8.74 13.75 -11.82
C SER A 208 -7.89 13.16 -10.70
N TRP A 209 -7.20 12.05 -10.94
CA TRP A 209 -6.30 11.37 -10.02
C TRP A 209 -4.81 11.66 -10.28
N THR A 210 -4.50 12.50 -11.26
CA THR A 210 -3.12 12.88 -11.54
C THR A 210 -2.48 13.52 -10.31
N GLY A 211 -1.34 12.97 -9.89
CA GLY A 211 -0.57 13.48 -8.74
C GLY A 211 -1.21 13.24 -7.37
N LYS A 212 -2.26 12.41 -7.26
CA LYS A 212 -2.96 12.11 -6.01
C LYS A 212 -2.85 10.64 -5.63
N LEU A 213 -2.94 10.38 -4.33
CA LEU A 213 -3.22 9.06 -3.79
C LEU A 213 -4.73 8.80 -3.75
N LEU A 214 -5.09 7.53 -3.83
CA LEU A 214 -6.47 7.07 -3.76
C LEU A 214 -6.88 6.91 -2.29
N ASP A 215 -7.85 7.71 -1.87
CA ASP A 215 -8.46 7.55 -0.55
C ASP A 215 -9.37 6.33 -0.54
N THR A 216 -9.26 5.49 0.50
CA THR A 216 -10.00 4.23 0.58
C THR A 216 -10.65 3.99 1.94
N TYR A 217 -10.20 4.64 3.00
CA TYR A 217 -10.67 4.39 4.35
C TYR A 217 -11.05 5.69 5.04
N ASP A 218 -12.31 5.78 5.47
CA ASP A 218 -12.81 6.90 6.27
C ASP A 218 -12.65 6.59 7.76
N THR A 219 -11.66 7.22 8.38
CA THR A 219 -11.35 7.09 9.80
C THR A 219 -12.50 7.52 10.72
N ARG A 220 -13.32 8.47 10.28
CA ARG A 220 -14.39 9.03 11.12
C ARG A 220 -15.54 8.06 11.32
N THR A 221 -15.76 7.20 10.34
CA THR A 221 -16.89 6.28 10.31
C THR A 221 -16.49 4.81 10.40
N ASP A 222 -15.20 4.50 10.39
CA ASP A 222 -14.63 3.14 10.27
C ASP A 222 -15.18 2.39 9.05
N HIS A 223 -15.22 3.08 7.89
CA HIS A 223 -15.71 2.51 6.64
C HIS A 223 -14.64 2.48 5.57
N PHE A 224 -14.64 1.45 4.72
CA PHE A 224 -14.01 1.56 3.41
C PHE A 224 -14.97 2.25 2.43
N VAL A 225 -14.45 3.26 1.74
CA VAL A 225 -15.18 4.04 0.75
C VAL A 225 -14.40 4.05 -0.56
N ILE A 226 -14.81 3.20 -1.49
CA ILE A 226 -14.15 3.05 -2.78
C ILE A 226 -14.84 3.95 -3.79
N ALA A 227 -14.21 5.08 -4.10
CA ALA A 227 -14.71 6.03 -5.08
C ALA A 227 -14.85 5.38 -6.46
N PRO A 228 -15.86 5.77 -7.25
CA PRO A 228 -16.05 5.24 -8.59
C PRO A 228 -14.82 5.44 -9.47
N CYS A 229 -14.48 4.41 -10.22
CA CYS A 229 -13.51 4.49 -11.30
C CYS A 229 -14.15 4.03 -12.60
N VAL A 230 -13.63 4.52 -13.71
CA VAL A 230 -14.19 4.29 -15.05
C VAL A 230 -13.25 3.38 -15.82
N TRP A 231 -13.81 2.32 -16.37
CA TRP A 231 -13.14 1.54 -17.40
C TRP A 231 -14.02 1.44 -18.65
N THR A 232 -13.38 1.22 -19.76
CA THR A 232 -14.02 1.22 -21.09
C THR A 232 -14.01 -0.17 -21.71
N ILE A 233 -14.70 -0.32 -22.81
CA ILE A 233 -14.65 -1.54 -23.61
C ILE A 233 -13.23 -1.88 -24.09
N ARG A 234 -12.32 -0.89 -24.14
CA ARG A 234 -10.90 -1.09 -24.45
C ARG A 234 -10.22 -1.96 -23.40
N GLN A 235 -10.43 -1.69 -22.10
CA GLN A 235 -9.85 -2.50 -21.02
C GLN A 235 -10.37 -3.95 -21.08
N LYS A 236 -11.65 -4.16 -21.43
CA LYS A 236 -12.16 -5.52 -21.70
C LYS A 236 -11.41 -6.19 -22.85
N HIS A 237 -11.19 -5.50 -23.98
CA HIS A 237 -10.47 -6.09 -25.12
C HIS A 237 -9.01 -6.41 -24.75
N ILE A 238 -8.33 -5.54 -24.00
CA ILE A 238 -7.00 -5.79 -23.46
C ILE A 238 -7.03 -7.05 -22.58
N ALA A 239 -7.97 -7.13 -21.64
CA ALA A 239 -8.12 -8.28 -20.76
C ALA A 239 -8.35 -9.60 -21.55
N LEU A 240 -9.18 -9.59 -22.59
CA LEU A 240 -9.39 -10.74 -23.48
C LEU A 240 -8.12 -11.18 -24.22
N THR A 241 -7.24 -10.24 -24.54
CA THR A 241 -5.95 -10.55 -25.18
C THR A 241 -4.98 -11.14 -24.17
N LEU A 242 -4.85 -10.51 -22.99
CA LEU A 242 -3.87 -10.87 -21.97
C LEU A 242 -4.19 -12.20 -21.28
N GLN A 243 -5.47 -12.58 -21.15
CA GLN A 243 -5.86 -13.84 -20.51
C GLN A 243 -5.36 -15.10 -21.26
N ASN A 244 -4.96 -14.97 -22.54
CA ASN A 244 -4.45 -16.06 -23.34
C ASN A 244 -2.91 -16.22 -23.24
N LEU A 245 -2.24 -15.33 -22.52
CA LEU A 245 -0.80 -15.37 -22.32
C LEU A 245 -0.44 -16.44 -21.27
N SER A 246 0.74 -17.01 -21.40
CA SER A 246 1.35 -17.83 -20.35
C SER A 246 1.73 -17.00 -19.14
N ASP A 247 1.91 -17.63 -17.98
CA ASP A 247 2.28 -16.96 -16.74
C ASP A 247 3.56 -16.12 -16.88
N THR A 248 4.54 -16.65 -17.62
CA THR A 248 5.79 -15.94 -17.91
C THR A 248 5.55 -14.70 -18.77
N GLU A 249 4.71 -14.80 -19.80
CA GLU A 249 4.36 -13.64 -20.64
C GLU A 249 3.57 -12.59 -19.86
N ILE A 250 2.68 -13.01 -18.96
CA ILE A 250 1.96 -12.09 -18.05
C ILE A 250 2.94 -11.33 -17.16
N LEU A 251 3.89 -12.03 -16.52
CA LEU A 251 4.93 -11.39 -15.70
C LEU A 251 5.72 -10.36 -16.51
N LEU A 252 6.15 -10.70 -17.73
CA LEU A 252 6.94 -9.80 -18.57
C LEU A 252 6.13 -8.60 -19.10
N ALA A 253 4.85 -8.80 -19.40
CA ALA A 253 3.98 -7.76 -19.96
C ALA A 253 3.39 -6.82 -18.91
N CYS A 254 3.10 -7.31 -17.69
CA CYS A 254 2.34 -6.59 -16.67
C CYS A 254 3.18 -6.07 -15.51
N SER A 255 4.41 -6.55 -15.34
CA SER A 255 5.29 -6.11 -14.26
C SER A 255 6.50 -5.33 -14.76
N SER A 256 6.84 -4.25 -14.06
CA SER A 256 8.13 -3.55 -14.22
C SER A 256 9.31 -4.31 -13.60
N SER A 257 9.03 -5.37 -12.84
CA SER A 257 10.02 -6.16 -12.10
C SER A 257 9.66 -7.65 -12.07
N PRO A 258 9.53 -8.31 -13.25
CA PRO A 258 8.92 -9.64 -13.39
C PRO A 258 9.55 -10.72 -12.50
N TYR A 259 10.86 -10.65 -12.26
CA TYR A 259 11.57 -11.62 -11.41
C TYR A 259 11.39 -11.39 -9.91
N ALA A 260 10.76 -10.31 -9.51
CA ALA A 260 10.66 -9.88 -8.13
C ALA A 260 9.21 -9.79 -7.64
N GLU A 261 8.27 -10.19 -8.46
CA GLU A 261 6.87 -10.21 -8.07
C GLU A 261 6.57 -11.29 -7.01
N VAL A 262 5.52 -11.04 -6.25
CA VAL A 262 4.99 -12.02 -5.30
C VAL A 262 4.36 -13.21 -6.02
N PRO A 263 4.30 -14.39 -5.40
CA PRO A 263 3.83 -15.60 -6.07
C PRO A 263 2.42 -15.53 -6.66
N ASP A 264 1.53 -14.73 -6.04
CA ASP A 264 0.12 -14.58 -6.44
C ASP A 264 -0.12 -13.44 -7.46
N PHE A 265 0.94 -12.78 -7.94
CA PHE A 265 0.83 -11.67 -8.91
C PHE A 265 0.05 -12.06 -10.18
N VAL A 266 0.41 -13.18 -10.79
CA VAL A 266 -0.23 -13.65 -12.05
C VAL A 266 -1.69 -13.97 -11.82
N ASP A 267 -2.02 -14.65 -10.73
CA ASP A 267 -3.40 -15.00 -10.39
C ASP A 267 -4.23 -13.73 -10.12
N ASN A 268 -3.65 -12.72 -9.47
CA ASN A 268 -4.31 -11.43 -9.23
C ASN A 268 -4.58 -10.70 -10.55
N GLU A 269 -3.65 -10.70 -11.50
CA GLU A 269 -3.85 -10.13 -12.84
C GLU A 269 -4.98 -10.87 -13.59
N LYS A 270 -4.98 -12.20 -13.58
CA LYS A 270 -6.05 -13.00 -14.19
C LYS A 270 -7.43 -12.74 -13.58
N ARG A 271 -7.51 -12.64 -12.24
CA ARG A 271 -8.75 -12.30 -11.51
C ARG A 271 -9.27 -10.91 -11.90
N LYS A 272 -8.38 -9.94 -12.06
CA LYS A 272 -8.71 -8.59 -12.52
C LYS A 272 -9.28 -8.59 -13.94
N TRP A 273 -8.64 -9.31 -14.88
CA TRP A 273 -9.14 -9.41 -16.26
C TRP A 273 -10.47 -10.15 -16.35
N ASP A 274 -10.64 -11.23 -15.62
CA ASP A 274 -11.88 -11.98 -15.54
C ASP A 274 -13.05 -11.09 -15.05
N TYR A 275 -12.79 -10.22 -14.06
CA TYR A 275 -13.77 -9.23 -13.62
C TYR A 275 -14.12 -8.23 -14.73
N LEU A 276 -13.14 -7.64 -15.42
CA LEU A 276 -13.35 -6.69 -16.51
C LEU A 276 -14.11 -7.30 -17.70
N ILE A 277 -13.89 -8.58 -17.96
CA ILE A 277 -14.59 -9.31 -19.03
C ILE A 277 -16.06 -9.54 -18.66
N ARG A 278 -16.33 -9.94 -17.42
CA ARG A 278 -17.68 -10.19 -16.91
C ARG A 278 -18.48 -8.89 -16.66
N HIS A 279 -17.80 -7.82 -16.28
CA HIS A 279 -18.39 -6.52 -15.97
C HIS A 279 -17.81 -5.41 -16.86
N PRO A 280 -18.04 -5.44 -18.18
CA PRO A 280 -17.47 -4.47 -19.11
C PRO A 280 -18.01 -3.06 -18.94
N ASN A 281 -19.16 -2.92 -18.30
CA ASN A 281 -19.77 -1.64 -17.97
C ASN A 281 -19.51 -1.30 -16.49
N TRP A 282 -18.60 -0.39 -16.23
CA TRP A 282 -18.25 0.04 -14.89
C TRP A 282 -19.46 0.51 -14.03
N ARG A 283 -20.57 0.95 -14.67
CA ARG A 283 -21.79 1.36 -13.95
C ARG A 283 -22.52 0.19 -13.27
N GLU A 284 -22.25 -1.03 -13.66
CA GLU A 284 -22.75 -2.22 -12.95
C GLU A 284 -22.06 -2.36 -11.59
N THR A 285 -20.76 -1.99 -11.53
CA THR A 285 -19.97 -1.99 -10.30
C THR A 285 -20.27 -0.77 -9.44
N PHE A 286 -20.49 0.40 -10.06
CA PHE A 286 -20.78 1.68 -9.42
C PHE A 286 -22.12 2.26 -9.90
N PRO A 287 -23.27 1.68 -9.46
CA PRO A 287 -24.61 2.18 -9.86
C PRO A 287 -24.77 3.66 -9.48
N SER A 288 -25.38 4.42 -10.36
CA SER A 288 -25.57 5.88 -10.18
C SER A 288 -24.29 6.66 -9.87
N LYS A 289 -23.13 6.13 -10.21
CA LYS A 289 -21.81 6.71 -9.88
C LYS A 289 -21.56 6.85 -8.36
N GLN A 290 -22.24 6.06 -7.55
CA GLN A 290 -22.04 6.09 -6.10
C GLN A 290 -20.80 5.29 -5.71
N PRO A 291 -20.08 5.70 -4.65
CA PRO A 291 -18.99 4.91 -4.10
C PRO A 291 -19.51 3.56 -3.56
N ARG A 292 -18.62 2.59 -3.51
CA ARG A 292 -18.88 1.33 -2.80
C ARG A 292 -18.44 1.52 -1.36
N VAL A 293 -19.38 1.34 -0.44
CA VAL A 293 -19.16 1.50 1.00
C VAL A 293 -19.18 0.13 1.67
N PHE A 294 -18.23 -0.11 2.55
CA PHE A 294 -18.12 -1.33 3.34
C PHE A 294 -18.00 -0.98 4.80
N LEU A 295 -18.84 -1.61 5.61
CA LEU A 295 -18.88 -1.46 7.05
C LEU A 295 -18.05 -2.58 7.70
N ARG A 296 -17.34 -2.25 8.76
CA ARG A 296 -16.67 -3.27 9.57
C ARG A 296 -17.68 -3.94 10.47
N THR A 297 -17.63 -5.26 10.49
CA THR A 297 -18.43 -6.10 11.41
C THR A 297 -17.70 -6.29 12.74
N ALA A 298 -18.41 -6.79 13.74
CA ALA A 298 -17.83 -7.01 15.07
C ALA A 298 -16.67 -8.02 15.07
N ASP A 299 -16.66 -8.96 14.10
CA ASP A 299 -15.60 -9.94 13.87
C ASP A 299 -14.45 -9.40 13.01
N GLY A 300 -14.41 -8.10 12.71
CA GLY A 300 -13.35 -7.46 11.95
C GLY A 300 -13.44 -7.63 10.43
N THR A 301 -14.43 -8.38 9.92
CA THR A 301 -14.68 -8.53 8.48
C THR A 301 -15.42 -7.31 7.90
N TRP A 302 -15.59 -7.28 6.58
CA TRP A 302 -16.21 -6.17 5.88
C TRP A 302 -17.47 -6.61 5.12
N ILE A 303 -18.58 -5.91 5.32
CA ILE A 303 -19.82 -6.13 4.59
C ILE A 303 -20.15 -4.90 3.74
N LYS A 304 -20.58 -5.14 2.50
CA LYS A 304 -21.00 -4.08 1.59
C LYS A 304 -22.36 -3.53 2.05
N GLN A 305 -22.45 -2.20 2.09
CA GLN A 305 -23.68 -1.47 2.33
C GLN A 305 -24.57 -1.40 1.08
#